data_d0fb57c06f86bc75e4984ed0be47f265
#
_entry.id   d0fb57c06f86bc75e4984ed0be47f265
#
_cell.length_a   1.000
_cell.length_b   1.000
_cell.length_c   1.000
_cell.angle_alpha   90.00
_cell.angle_beta   90.00
_cell.angle_gamma   90.00
#
_symmetry.space_group_name_H-M   'P 1'
#
loop_
_entity.id
_entity.type
_entity.pdbx_description
1 polymer ?
#
loop_
_entity_poly.entity_id
_entity_poly.type
_entity_poly.pdbx_seq_one_letter_code
_entity_poly.pdbx_strand_id
1 'polypeptide(L)'
;MDISIIIVTKDRPRDLEVCLSSIWEQSLFPMEVVIVDASQATHGEAISKSWQSKGSIELKHIQVRPDLGIERQRNKGIGNSIGQVVGFLDDDAILHKQCLKSIETHFLEDCNLGGVGAMNGEIFEIPWLKRLFWRIFMLPRFDGKGRIQPSGYPAFCNKPGSDVAEVECIPGVAAFFKREVVDQFQFNEDIPATGCMEDVDFSFRVSKRYKLIQSGQARIYHKSSKQARSPLNVRAYMMIYYHGYFFNKYIEKSFPSRVALIWSRLGEILRVCHWAFKEQSLEPFRGAFKAYQHILRDAKSKCRNENKP
;
A
#
# COMPACT_ATOMS: atom_id res chain seq x y z
N MET A 1 22.56 8.63 -3.24
CA MET A 1 21.38 9.55 -3.19
C MET A 1 20.88 9.58 -1.76
N ASP A 2 20.36 10.73 -1.32
CA ASP A 2 19.82 10.86 0.03
C ASP A 2 18.42 10.23 0.09
N ILE A 3 18.28 9.18 0.89
CA ILE A 3 17.02 8.43 1.03
C ILE A 3 16.40 8.76 2.38
N SER A 4 15.15 9.22 2.39
CA SER A 4 14.29 9.29 3.58
C SER A 4 13.39 8.06 3.61
N ILE A 5 13.27 7.40 4.76
CA ILE A 5 12.30 6.31 4.97
C ILE A 5 11.18 6.83 5.86
N ILE A 6 9.94 6.66 5.40
CA ILE A 6 8.73 6.99 6.17
C ILE A 6 8.09 5.68 6.63
N ILE A 7 7.92 5.53 7.95
CA ILE A 7 7.24 4.38 8.56
C ILE A 7 5.97 4.89 9.24
N VAL A 8 4.84 4.31 8.86
CA VAL A 8 3.57 4.55 9.57
C VAL A 8 3.31 3.37 10.49
N THR A 9 3.05 3.63 11.76
CA THR A 9 2.83 2.57 12.75
C THR A 9 1.66 2.88 13.69
N LYS A 10 1.04 1.81 14.23
CA LYS A 10 0.00 1.91 15.26
C LYS A 10 -0.04 0.63 16.08
N ASP A 11 0.22 0.77 17.40
CA ASP A 11 0.12 -0.30 18.40
C ASP A 11 0.91 -1.60 18.05
N ARG A 12 2.06 -1.46 17.36
CA ARG A 12 2.94 -2.55 16.89
C ARG A 12 4.41 -2.35 17.26
N PRO A 13 4.75 -2.14 18.54
CA PRO A 13 6.11 -1.80 18.96
C PRO A 13 7.14 -2.87 18.56
N ARG A 14 6.78 -4.16 18.64
CA ARG A 14 7.70 -5.27 18.26
C ARG A 14 7.97 -5.35 16.77
N ASP A 15 6.97 -5.09 15.94
CA ASP A 15 7.15 -5.08 14.48
C ASP A 15 8.01 -3.89 14.06
N LEU A 16 7.73 -2.70 14.62
CA LEU A 16 8.54 -1.49 14.40
C LEU A 16 10.01 -1.71 14.78
N GLU A 17 10.28 -2.37 15.91
CA GLU A 17 11.65 -2.62 16.37
C GLU A 17 12.41 -3.53 15.40
N VAL A 18 11.78 -4.59 14.87
CA VAL A 18 12.35 -5.48 13.88
C VAL A 18 12.57 -4.76 12.53
N CYS A 19 11.61 -3.94 12.11
CA CYS A 19 11.72 -3.11 10.92
C CYS A 19 12.95 -2.17 11.03
N LEU A 20 13.07 -1.43 12.13
CA LEU A 20 14.21 -0.54 12.38
C LEU A 20 15.54 -1.31 12.40
N SER A 21 15.60 -2.51 13.03
CA SER A 21 16.81 -3.34 12.99
C SER A 21 17.27 -3.60 11.56
N SER A 22 16.36 -3.93 10.66
CA SER A 22 16.70 -4.20 9.26
C SER A 22 17.19 -2.96 8.49
N ILE A 23 16.78 -1.76 8.91
CA ILE A 23 17.25 -0.50 8.34
C ILE A 23 18.69 -0.20 8.80
N TRP A 24 19.00 -0.45 10.08
CA TRP A 24 20.36 -0.27 10.61
C TRP A 24 21.35 -1.36 10.14
N GLU A 25 20.88 -2.42 9.52
CA GLU A 25 21.70 -3.47 8.91
C GLU A 25 21.94 -3.26 7.41
N GLN A 26 21.41 -2.19 6.81
CA GLN A 26 21.60 -1.92 5.39
C GLN A 26 23.05 -1.63 5.02
N SER A 27 23.48 -2.06 3.83
CA SER A 27 24.80 -1.74 3.27
C SER A 27 24.90 -0.28 2.81
N LEU A 28 23.77 0.36 2.55
CA LEU A 28 23.60 1.80 2.30
C LEU A 28 22.62 2.33 3.34
N PHE A 29 23.07 3.20 4.23
CA PHE A 29 22.20 3.81 5.21
C PHE A 29 21.30 4.86 4.56
N PRO A 30 20.01 4.94 4.97
CA PRO A 30 19.21 6.09 4.62
C PRO A 30 19.73 7.33 5.37
N MET A 31 19.46 8.51 4.84
CA MET A 31 19.77 9.78 5.48
C MET A 31 18.98 9.95 6.77
N GLU A 32 17.71 9.61 6.72
CA GLU A 32 16.78 9.73 7.84
C GLU A 32 15.68 8.68 7.83
N VAL A 33 15.08 8.45 9.00
CA VAL A 33 13.85 7.69 9.20
C VAL A 33 12.82 8.57 9.88
N VAL A 34 11.65 8.73 9.28
CA VAL A 34 10.52 9.49 9.82
C VAL A 34 9.43 8.49 10.25
N ILE A 35 9.21 8.35 11.55
CA ILE A 35 8.18 7.49 12.11
C ILE A 35 6.95 8.35 12.41
N VAL A 36 5.82 8.02 11.78
CA VAL A 36 4.52 8.64 12.07
C VAL A 36 3.67 7.64 12.86
N ASP A 37 3.52 7.89 14.15
CA ASP A 37 2.98 6.95 15.13
C ASP A 37 1.59 7.36 15.60
N ALA A 38 0.59 6.53 15.33
CA ALA A 38 -0.79 6.69 15.79
C ALA A 38 -1.12 5.85 17.03
N SER A 39 -0.12 5.28 17.69
CA SER A 39 -0.31 4.46 18.89
C SER A 39 -0.83 5.28 20.07
N GLN A 40 -1.66 4.66 20.90
CA GLN A 40 -2.12 5.28 22.15
C GLN A 40 -1.03 5.28 23.22
N ALA A 41 -0.19 4.26 23.25
CA ALA A 41 0.94 4.13 24.18
C ALA A 41 2.19 4.85 23.67
N THR A 42 3.11 5.19 24.58
CA THR A 42 4.38 5.89 24.27
C THR A 42 5.53 4.95 23.88
N HIS A 43 5.24 3.67 23.59
CA HIS A 43 6.27 2.68 23.23
C HIS A 43 7.05 3.07 21.97
N GLY A 44 6.39 3.64 20.96
CA GLY A 44 7.04 4.09 19.74
C GLY A 44 8.07 5.19 19.98
N GLU A 45 7.77 6.14 20.88
CA GLU A 45 8.72 7.17 21.27
C GLU A 45 9.95 6.60 22.00
N ALA A 46 9.74 5.65 22.91
CA ALA A 46 10.84 5.00 23.64
C ALA A 46 11.75 4.21 22.69
N ILE A 47 11.17 3.45 21.74
CA ILE A 47 11.90 2.73 20.70
C ILE A 47 12.69 3.73 19.85
N SER A 48 12.05 4.80 19.39
CA SER A 48 12.71 5.82 18.56
C SER A 48 13.92 6.44 19.26
N LYS A 49 13.80 6.81 20.53
CA LYS A 49 14.91 7.33 21.34
C LYS A 49 16.05 6.32 21.48
N SER A 50 15.74 5.04 21.70
CA SER A 50 16.73 3.96 21.79
C SER A 50 17.50 3.78 20.48
N TRP A 51 16.82 3.83 19.34
CA TRP A 51 17.48 3.73 18.01
C TRP A 51 18.25 5.00 17.64
N GLN A 52 17.74 6.19 17.98
CA GLN A 52 18.46 7.46 17.77
C GLN A 52 19.82 7.45 18.49
N SER A 53 19.93 6.86 19.68
CA SER A 53 21.19 6.78 20.43
C SER A 53 22.26 5.90 19.77
N LYS A 54 21.89 5.04 18.80
CA LYS A 54 22.84 4.23 18.04
C LYS A 54 23.61 5.01 16.98
N GLY A 55 23.21 6.26 16.70
CA GLY A 55 23.84 7.11 15.67
C GLY A 55 23.60 6.64 14.25
N SER A 56 24.38 7.15 13.32
CA SER A 56 24.44 6.81 11.89
C SER A 56 23.24 7.23 11.03
N ILE A 57 22.02 7.32 11.58
CA ILE A 57 20.79 7.66 10.87
C ILE A 57 20.02 8.68 11.70
N GLU A 58 19.58 9.79 11.09
CA GLU A 58 18.66 10.72 11.75
C GLU A 58 17.29 10.06 11.91
N LEU A 59 16.71 10.07 13.12
CA LEU A 59 15.42 9.49 13.38
C LEU A 59 14.45 10.55 13.92
N LYS A 60 13.36 10.79 13.20
CA LYS A 60 12.28 11.71 13.59
C LYS A 60 11.06 10.90 14.01
N HIS A 61 10.56 11.12 15.23
CA HIS A 61 9.31 10.51 15.71
C HIS A 61 8.21 11.56 15.81
N ILE A 62 7.09 11.30 15.14
CA ILE A 62 5.94 12.19 15.06
C ILE A 62 4.72 11.45 15.60
N GLN A 63 4.31 11.80 16.81
CA GLN A 63 3.07 11.30 17.39
C GLN A 63 1.87 11.97 16.74
N VAL A 64 0.87 11.18 16.34
CA VAL A 64 -0.41 11.67 15.81
C VAL A 64 -1.57 11.14 16.64
N ARG A 65 -2.40 12.03 17.14
CA ARG A 65 -3.62 11.70 17.90
C ARG A 65 -4.71 12.72 17.57
N PRO A 66 -5.92 12.29 17.16
CA PRO A 66 -6.34 10.91 16.91
C PRO A 66 -5.61 10.30 15.71
N ASP A 67 -5.82 9.00 15.47
CA ASP A 67 -5.38 8.31 14.25
C ASP A 67 -5.95 9.03 13.01
N LEU A 68 -5.07 9.49 12.15
CA LEU A 68 -5.42 10.25 10.95
C LEU A 68 -5.73 9.36 9.73
N GLY A 69 -5.40 8.06 9.84
CA GLY A 69 -5.37 7.11 8.74
C GLY A 69 -4.06 7.15 7.96
N ILE A 70 -3.79 6.07 7.24
CA ILE A 70 -2.49 5.81 6.62
C ILE A 70 -2.14 6.87 5.57
N GLU A 71 -3.10 7.36 4.80
CA GLU A 71 -2.94 8.34 3.74
C GLU A 71 -2.39 9.65 4.29
N ARG A 72 -3.07 10.20 5.31
CA ARG A 72 -2.66 11.44 5.98
C ARG A 72 -1.35 11.29 6.74
N GLN A 73 -1.13 10.11 7.33
CA GLN A 73 0.12 9.82 8.03
C GLN A 73 1.29 9.75 7.06
N ARG A 74 1.14 9.13 5.89
CA ARG A 74 2.17 9.13 4.84
C ARG A 74 2.42 10.55 4.30
N ASN A 75 1.38 11.35 4.05
CA ASN A 75 1.52 12.75 3.64
C ASN A 75 2.23 13.59 4.72
N LYS A 76 1.91 13.36 6.00
CA LYS A 76 2.62 14.00 7.12
C LYS A 76 4.10 13.60 7.14
N GLY A 77 4.41 12.34 6.88
CA GLY A 77 5.78 11.86 6.72
C GLY A 77 6.52 12.54 5.57
N ILE A 78 5.88 12.70 4.40
CA ILE A 78 6.45 13.43 3.25
C ILE A 78 6.84 14.84 3.66
N GLY A 79 5.93 15.59 4.30
CA GLY A 79 6.17 16.97 4.73
C GLY A 79 7.24 17.14 5.81
N ASN A 80 7.70 16.05 6.44
CA ASN A 80 8.74 16.03 7.47
C ASN A 80 10.03 15.32 7.01
N SER A 81 10.12 14.94 5.75
CA SER A 81 11.27 14.28 5.15
C SER A 81 11.95 15.19 4.11
N ILE A 82 13.27 15.06 3.94
CA ILE A 82 14.08 15.95 3.08
C ILE A 82 14.90 15.22 2.00
N GLY A 83 14.94 13.89 2.00
CA GLY A 83 15.73 13.09 1.06
C GLY A 83 15.30 13.24 -0.40
N GLN A 84 16.23 13.03 -1.32
CA GLN A 84 15.99 13.02 -2.77
C GLN A 84 15.10 11.86 -3.23
N VAL A 85 15.13 10.77 -2.47
CA VAL A 85 14.24 9.62 -2.61
C VAL A 85 13.46 9.43 -1.32
N VAL A 86 12.16 9.23 -1.43
CA VAL A 86 11.26 8.98 -0.29
C VAL A 86 10.75 7.54 -0.38
N GLY A 87 11.09 6.74 0.61
CA GLY A 87 10.64 5.37 0.76
C GLY A 87 9.51 5.26 1.77
N PHE A 88 8.40 4.64 1.39
CA PHE A 88 7.34 4.23 2.30
C PHE A 88 7.58 2.77 2.67
N LEU A 89 7.62 2.49 3.97
CA LEU A 89 7.87 1.17 4.51
C LEU A 89 6.83 0.84 5.56
N ASP A 90 6.18 -0.33 5.45
CA ASP A 90 5.28 -0.81 6.50
C ASP A 90 6.09 -1.22 7.74
N ASP A 91 5.52 -1.06 8.93
CA ASP A 91 6.17 -1.34 10.22
C ASP A 91 6.49 -2.83 10.44
N ASP A 92 5.93 -3.73 9.62
CA ASP A 92 6.16 -5.17 9.63
C ASP A 92 6.94 -5.67 8.39
N ALA A 93 7.59 -4.75 7.66
CA ALA A 93 8.51 -5.07 6.58
C ALA A 93 9.96 -5.12 7.08
N ILE A 94 10.70 -6.12 6.62
CA ILE A 94 12.12 -6.34 6.93
C ILE A 94 12.91 -6.21 5.63
N LEU A 95 13.82 -5.25 5.56
CA LEU A 95 14.65 -5.04 4.38
C LEU A 95 15.78 -6.06 4.32
N HIS A 96 16.00 -6.66 3.15
CA HIS A 96 17.23 -7.42 2.90
C HIS A 96 18.42 -6.45 2.84
N LYS A 97 19.59 -6.86 3.33
CA LYS A 97 20.81 -6.04 3.52
C LYS A 97 21.20 -5.14 2.33
N GLN A 98 20.91 -5.54 1.10
CA GLN A 98 21.24 -4.79 -0.12
C GLN A 98 20.03 -4.01 -0.69
N CYS A 99 18.90 -3.97 0.01
CA CYS A 99 17.67 -3.41 -0.55
C CYS A 99 17.85 -1.93 -0.95
N LEU A 100 18.30 -1.08 -0.04
CA LEU A 100 18.46 0.36 -0.32
C LEU A 100 19.53 0.63 -1.37
N LYS A 101 20.60 -0.17 -1.40
CA LYS A 101 21.62 -0.05 -2.45
C LYS A 101 21.06 -0.39 -3.84
N SER A 102 20.22 -1.42 -3.94
CA SER A 102 19.55 -1.77 -5.20
C SER A 102 18.56 -0.67 -5.64
N ILE A 103 17.82 -0.07 -4.70
CA ILE A 103 16.94 1.07 -4.98
C ILE A 103 17.72 2.26 -5.53
N GLU A 104 18.81 2.64 -4.86
CA GLU A 104 19.70 3.72 -5.32
C GLU A 104 20.23 3.46 -6.73
N THR A 105 20.70 2.25 -7.00
CA THR A 105 21.24 1.85 -8.31
C THR A 105 20.22 2.09 -9.42
N HIS A 106 18.96 1.66 -9.24
CA HIS A 106 17.91 1.86 -10.24
C HIS A 106 17.65 3.35 -10.53
N PHE A 107 17.61 4.20 -9.51
CA PHE A 107 17.40 5.64 -9.72
C PHE A 107 18.58 6.34 -10.38
N LEU A 108 19.81 5.83 -10.18
CA LEU A 108 21.01 6.36 -10.84
C LEU A 108 21.12 5.93 -12.30
N GLU A 109 20.65 4.70 -12.63
CA GLU A 109 20.71 4.13 -13.99
C GLU A 109 19.62 4.67 -14.91
N ASP A 110 18.46 5.08 -14.39
CA ASP A 110 17.32 5.55 -15.20
C ASP A 110 16.77 6.88 -14.65
N CYS A 111 17.13 7.98 -15.31
CA CYS A 111 16.67 9.32 -14.91
C CYS A 111 15.14 9.52 -15.08
N ASN A 112 14.46 8.73 -15.94
CA ASN A 112 13.02 8.81 -16.16
C ASN A 112 12.22 8.02 -15.13
N LEU A 113 12.90 7.27 -14.26
CA LEU A 113 12.27 6.45 -13.24
C LEU A 113 11.69 7.34 -12.14
N GLY A 114 10.38 7.25 -11.93
CA GLY A 114 9.69 7.97 -10.85
C GLY A 114 9.54 7.16 -9.57
N GLY A 115 9.53 5.81 -9.66
CA GLY A 115 9.36 4.96 -8.48
C GLY A 115 9.82 3.52 -8.66
N VAL A 116 10.25 2.93 -7.55
CA VAL A 116 10.75 1.55 -7.44
C VAL A 116 10.03 0.84 -6.30
N GLY A 117 9.38 -0.27 -6.59
CA GLY A 117 8.85 -1.19 -5.58
C GLY A 117 9.85 -2.30 -5.26
N ALA A 118 10.07 -2.57 -3.98
CA ALA A 118 10.82 -3.74 -3.55
C ALA A 118 9.94 -4.98 -3.58
N MET A 119 10.50 -6.12 -4.00
CA MET A 119 9.76 -7.39 -4.03
C MET A 119 9.90 -8.16 -2.72
N ASN A 120 8.81 -8.83 -2.32
CA ASN A 120 8.91 -9.82 -1.25
C ASN A 120 9.76 -11.01 -1.72
N GLY A 121 10.87 -11.25 -1.02
CA GLY A 121 11.82 -12.32 -1.33
C GLY A 121 11.28 -13.72 -1.05
N GLU A 122 10.22 -13.85 -0.24
CA GLU A 122 9.55 -15.13 -0.03
C GLU A 122 8.42 -15.34 -1.03
N ILE A 123 8.42 -16.51 -1.63
CA ILE A 123 7.29 -17.00 -2.41
C ILE A 123 6.22 -17.42 -1.41
N PHE A 124 5.21 -16.59 -1.19
CA PHE A 124 4.01 -17.09 -0.53
C PHE A 124 3.40 -18.19 -1.39
N GLU A 125 3.48 -19.43 -0.93
CA GLU A 125 2.74 -20.53 -1.55
C GLU A 125 1.25 -20.29 -1.35
N ILE A 126 0.67 -19.53 -2.27
CA ILE A 126 -0.77 -19.36 -2.31
C ILE A 126 -1.34 -20.63 -2.94
N PRO A 127 -2.24 -21.35 -2.25
CA PRO A 127 -2.87 -22.54 -2.79
C PRO A 127 -3.40 -22.30 -4.21
N TRP A 128 -3.15 -23.24 -5.11
CA TRP A 128 -3.48 -23.07 -6.53
C TRP A 128 -4.95 -22.77 -6.78
N LEU A 129 -5.88 -23.38 -6.01
CA LEU A 129 -7.31 -23.09 -6.07
C LEU A 129 -7.62 -21.63 -5.76
N LYS A 130 -6.95 -21.06 -4.77
CA LYS A 130 -7.09 -19.65 -4.39
C LYS A 130 -6.57 -18.71 -5.47
N ARG A 131 -5.42 -19.06 -6.10
CA ARG A 131 -4.89 -18.31 -7.26
C ARG A 131 -5.85 -18.37 -8.43
N LEU A 132 -6.40 -19.57 -8.73
CA LEU A 132 -7.38 -19.76 -9.79
C LEU A 132 -8.64 -18.94 -9.53
N PHE A 133 -9.18 -18.96 -8.32
CA PHE A 133 -10.31 -18.14 -7.91
C PHE A 133 -10.05 -16.63 -8.13
N TRP A 134 -8.90 -16.13 -7.71
CA TRP A 134 -8.56 -14.73 -7.93
C TRP A 134 -8.43 -14.36 -9.41
N ARG A 135 -7.90 -15.25 -10.23
CA ARG A 135 -7.80 -15.04 -11.68
C ARG A 135 -9.17 -15.05 -12.35
N ILE A 136 -10.01 -16.04 -12.05
CA ILE A 136 -11.36 -16.17 -12.62
C ILE A 136 -12.18 -14.91 -12.33
N PHE A 137 -12.19 -14.45 -11.09
CA PHE A 137 -12.99 -13.30 -10.67
C PHE A 137 -12.25 -11.96 -10.79
N MET A 138 -11.09 -11.91 -11.46
CA MET A 138 -10.29 -10.68 -11.62
C MET A 138 -10.08 -9.90 -10.31
N LEU A 139 -9.88 -10.63 -9.20
CA LEU A 139 -9.61 -10.07 -7.88
C LEU A 139 -8.13 -9.65 -7.74
N PRO A 140 -7.74 -8.93 -6.66
CA PRO A 140 -6.34 -8.57 -6.42
C PRO A 140 -5.48 -9.82 -6.35
N ARG A 141 -4.35 -9.81 -7.04
CA ARG A 141 -3.44 -10.97 -7.12
C ARG A 141 -1.98 -10.52 -7.23
N PHE A 142 -1.05 -11.40 -6.86
CA PHE A 142 0.39 -11.13 -6.79
C PHE A 142 1.20 -11.91 -7.85
N ASP A 143 0.57 -12.53 -8.82
CA ASP A 143 1.18 -13.27 -9.91
C ASP A 143 0.95 -12.62 -11.28
N GLY A 144 0.70 -11.33 -11.27
CA GLY A 144 0.43 -10.51 -12.45
C GLY A 144 1.67 -9.86 -13.03
N LYS A 145 1.41 -8.88 -13.91
CA LYS A 145 2.43 -8.07 -14.58
C LYS A 145 2.51 -6.63 -14.03
N GLY A 146 2.02 -6.37 -12.83
CA GLY A 146 2.01 -5.04 -12.25
C GLY A 146 1.01 -4.07 -12.91
N ARG A 147 -0.03 -4.59 -13.56
CA ARG A 147 -1.04 -3.80 -14.29
C ARG A 147 -2.38 -3.81 -13.58
N ILE A 148 -3.17 -2.76 -13.82
CA ILE A 148 -4.57 -2.73 -13.38
C ILE A 148 -5.42 -3.56 -14.34
N GLN A 149 -6.24 -4.44 -13.79
CA GLN A 149 -7.15 -5.30 -14.55
C GLN A 149 -8.39 -4.49 -15.01
N PRO A 150 -9.12 -4.96 -16.04
CA PRO A 150 -10.37 -4.32 -16.46
C PRO A 150 -11.40 -4.18 -15.34
N SER A 151 -11.34 -5.04 -14.32
CA SER A 151 -12.17 -4.93 -13.11
C SER A 151 -11.80 -3.76 -12.21
N GLY A 152 -10.64 -3.10 -12.41
CA GLY A 152 -10.08 -2.07 -11.52
C GLY A 152 -9.19 -2.61 -10.41
N TYR A 153 -9.08 -3.92 -10.24
CA TYR A 153 -8.17 -4.53 -9.27
C TYR A 153 -6.73 -4.63 -9.81
N PRO A 154 -5.71 -4.47 -8.94
CA PRO A 154 -4.33 -4.67 -9.32
C PRO A 154 -4.00 -6.15 -9.56
N ALA A 155 -3.15 -6.42 -10.54
CA ALA A 155 -2.45 -7.67 -10.71
C ALA A 155 -0.96 -7.41 -10.49
N PHE A 156 -0.54 -7.33 -9.22
CA PHE A 156 0.82 -7.01 -8.83
C PHE A 156 1.84 -7.98 -9.42
N CYS A 157 3.02 -7.48 -9.72
CA CYS A 157 4.17 -8.28 -10.06
C CYS A 157 4.92 -8.66 -8.79
N ASN A 158 5.01 -9.93 -8.47
CA ASN A 158 5.85 -10.45 -7.40
C ASN A 158 6.50 -11.74 -7.86
N LYS A 159 7.49 -11.61 -8.76
CA LYS A 159 8.30 -12.73 -9.23
C LYS A 159 9.65 -12.66 -8.52
N PRO A 160 9.97 -13.61 -7.62
CA PRO A 160 11.29 -13.68 -7.00
C PRO A 160 12.35 -13.91 -8.07
N GLY A 161 13.44 -13.18 -7.98
CA GLY A 161 14.57 -13.28 -8.91
C GLY A 161 15.21 -11.90 -9.13
N SER A 162 16.06 -11.83 -10.16
CA SER A 162 16.73 -10.57 -10.57
C SER A 162 15.88 -9.72 -11.53
N ASP A 163 14.69 -10.19 -11.86
CA ASP A 163 13.87 -9.55 -12.89
C ASP A 163 13.35 -8.18 -12.41
N VAL A 164 13.48 -7.20 -13.28
CA VAL A 164 12.87 -5.88 -13.15
C VAL A 164 11.69 -5.82 -14.10
N ALA A 165 10.54 -5.40 -13.60
CA ALA A 165 9.32 -5.28 -14.38
C ALA A 165 8.77 -3.85 -14.32
N GLU A 166 8.46 -3.26 -15.46
CA GLU A 166 7.70 -2.02 -15.52
C GLU A 166 6.25 -2.27 -15.11
N VAL A 167 5.72 -1.42 -14.23
CA VAL A 167 4.42 -1.61 -13.59
C VAL A 167 3.57 -0.34 -13.57
N GLU A 168 2.25 -0.49 -13.41
CA GLU A 168 1.32 0.63 -13.18
C GLU A 168 1.02 0.84 -11.70
N CYS A 169 1.29 -0.17 -10.86
CA CYS A 169 1.05 -0.09 -9.43
C CYS A 169 2.14 -0.81 -8.64
N ILE A 170 2.54 -0.20 -7.53
CA ILE A 170 3.54 -0.71 -6.59
C ILE A 170 2.82 -1.01 -5.27
N PRO A 171 3.00 -2.20 -4.67
CA PRO A 171 2.49 -2.50 -3.33
C PRO A 171 3.09 -1.56 -2.28
N GLY A 172 2.27 -1.07 -1.36
CA GLY A 172 2.65 -0.08 -0.35
C GLY A 172 3.60 -0.56 0.75
N VAL A 173 3.93 -1.85 0.78
CA VAL A 173 4.79 -2.45 1.82
C VAL A 173 6.21 -1.89 1.81
N ALA A 174 6.79 -1.68 0.62
CA ALA A 174 8.08 -1.03 0.44
C ALA A 174 8.15 -0.39 -0.96
N ALA A 175 7.81 0.89 -1.03
CA ALA A 175 7.71 1.65 -2.26
C ALA A 175 8.54 2.93 -2.15
N PHE A 176 9.41 3.18 -3.12
CA PHE A 176 10.35 4.30 -3.13
C PHE A 176 10.06 5.19 -4.34
N PHE A 177 10.02 6.50 -4.12
CA PHE A 177 9.72 7.47 -5.17
C PHE A 177 10.71 8.64 -5.11
N LYS A 178 11.02 9.26 -6.27
CA LYS A 178 11.77 10.51 -6.27
C LYS A 178 11.02 11.60 -5.51
N ARG A 179 11.75 12.54 -4.91
CA ARG A 179 11.18 13.70 -4.21
C ARG A 179 10.21 14.48 -5.09
N GLU A 180 10.59 14.79 -6.32
CA GLU A 180 9.73 15.49 -7.28
C GLU A 180 8.37 14.80 -7.52
N VAL A 181 8.32 13.47 -7.39
CA VAL A 181 7.07 12.70 -7.53
C VAL A 181 6.18 12.92 -6.32
N VAL A 182 6.71 12.75 -5.10
CA VAL A 182 5.88 12.90 -3.87
C VAL A 182 5.50 14.35 -3.59
N ASP A 183 6.23 15.32 -4.13
CA ASP A 183 5.87 16.73 -4.06
C ASP A 183 4.71 17.08 -5.02
N GLN A 184 4.61 16.39 -6.16
CA GLN A 184 3.51 16.57 -7.14
C GLN A 184 2.29 15.69 -6.83
N PHE A 185 2.50 14.50 -6.28
CA PHE A 185 1.46 13.52 -5.99
C PHE A 185 1.42 13.24 -4.49
N GLN A 186 0.31 13.57 -3.87
CA GLN A 186 0.03 13.22 -2.48
C GLN A 186 -0.89 12.01 -2.40
N PHE A 187 -0.84 11.26 -1.29
CA PHE A 187 -1.87 10.26 -1.01
C PHE A 187 -3.22 10.95 -0.90
N ASN A 188 -4.25 10.29 -1.41
CA ASN A 188 -5.58 10.87 -1.50
C ASN A 188 -6.29 10.82 -0.13
N GLU A 189 -6.42 11.98 0.52
CA GLU A 189 -7.03 12.13 1.84
C GLU A 189 -8.57 12.16 1.83
N ASP A 190 -9.19 12.26 0.65
CA ASP A 190 -10.65 12.19 0.50
C ASP A 190 -11.18 10.76 0.68
N ILE A 191 -10.29 9.78 0.60
CA ILE A 191 -10.62 8.39 0.88
C ILE A 191 -10.72 8.26 2.41
N PRO A 192 -11.85 7.79 2.97
CA PRO A 192 -11.95 7.58 4.42
C PRO A 192 -10.85 6.61 4.88
N ALA A 193 -9.99 7.10 5.73
CA ALA A 193 -8.76 6.53 6.27
C ALA A 193 -8.81 5.04 6.56
N THR A 194 -8.07 4.19 5.80
CA THR A 194 -8.32 2.76 5.94
C THR A 194 -7.21 1.82 5.52
N GLY A 195 -6.21 2.26 4.77
CA GLY A 195 -5.13 1.37 4.33
C GLY A 195 -5.62 0.26 3.37
N CYS A 196 -6.42 0.62 2.37
CA CYS A 196 -6.84 -0.29 1.31
C CYS A 196 -6.85 0.42 -0.03
N MET A 197 -6.00 -0.02 -0.96
CA MET A 197 -5.80 0.54 -2.31
C MET A 197 -5.25 1.99 -2.36
N GLU A 198 -4.81 2.56 -1.24
CA GLU A 198 -4.17 3.88 -1.22
C GLU A 198 -2.83 3.87 -1.97
N ASP A 199 -2.10 2.77 -1.89
CA ASP A 199 -0.87 2.50 -2.62
C ASP A 199 -1.14 2.34 -4.13
N VAL A 200 -2.23 1.67 -4.47
CA VAL A 200 -2.68 1.50 -5.87
C VAL A 200 -3.13 2.84 -6.44
N ASP A 201 -3.95 3.62 -5.72
CA ASP A 201 -4.39 4.96 -6.16
C ASP A 201 -3.18 5.87 -6.40
N PHE A 202 -2.25 5.92 -5.45
CA PHE A 202 -1.06 6.76 -5.54
C PHE A 202 -0.18 6.35 -6.73
N SER A 203 0.26 5.09 -6.76
CA SER A 203 1.20 4.61 -7.78
C SER A 203 0.58 4.61 -9.18
N PHE A 204 -0.72 4.30 -9.32
CA PHE A 204 -1.41 4.37 -10.60
C PHE A 204 -1.47 5.81 -11.15
N ARG A 205 -1.73 6.82 -10.31
CA ARG A 205 -1.67 8.23 -10.74
C ARG A 205 -0.26 8.63 -11.18
N VAL A 206 0.75 8.20 -10.44
CA VAL A 206 2.14 8.44 -10.77
C VAL A 206 2.52 7.78 -12.10
N SER A 207 2.09 6.52 -12.34
CA SER A 207 2.41 5.76 -13.56
C SER A 207 1.90 6.41 -14.86
N LYS A 208 0.98 7.38 -14.77
CA LYS A 208 0.50 8.14 -15.95
C LYS A 208 1.49 9.20 -16.42
N ARG A 209 2.50 9.53 -15.62
CA ARG A 209 3.51 10.56 -15.93
C ARG A 209 4.95 10.07 -15.79
N TYR A 210 5.19 9.07 -14.95
CA TYR A 210 6.50 8.55 -14.63
C TYR A 210 6.56 7.04 -14.82
N LYS A 211 7.73 6.56 -15.22
CA LYS A 211 7.99 5.12 -15.26
C LYS A 211 8.09 4.57 -13.83
N LEU A 212 7.41 3.47 -13.57
CA LEU A 212 7.49 2.73 -12.31
C LEU A 212 8.00 1.33 -12.57
N ILE A 213 8.83 0.82 -11.69
CA ILE A 213 9.31 -0.56 -11.75
C ILE A 213 9.09 -1.31 -10.43
N GLN A 214 8.95 -2.62 -10.54
CA GLN A 214 9.05 -3.56 -9.43
C GLN A 214 10.35 -4.33 -9.59
N SER A 215 11.22 -4.33 -8.57
CA SER A 215 12.56 -4.91 -8.68
C SER A 215 12.74 -6.13 -7.79
N GLY A 216 13.11 -7.27 -8.38
CA GLY A 216 13.52 -8.46 -7.65
C GLY A 216 14.93 -8.38 -7.05
N GLN A 217 15.70 -7.32 -7.37
CA GLN A 217 17.00 -7.04 -6.75
C GLN A 217 16.82 -6.33 -5.41
N ALA A 218 15.81 -5.45 -5.29
CA ALA A 218 15.41 -4.84 -4.03
C ALA A 218 14.46 -5.78 -3.30
N ARG A 219 14.94 -6.46 -2.26
CA ARG A 219 14.19 -7.52 -1.57
C ARG A 219 13.79 -7.10 -0.17
N ILE A 220 12.61 -7.54 0.21
CA ILE A 220 12.07 -7.43 1.58
C ILE A 220 11.51 -8.78 2.02
N TYR A 221 11.32 -8.92 3.32
CA TYR A 221 10.46 -9.92 3.92
C TYR A 221 9.27 -9.20 4.58
N HIS A 222 8.04 -9.54 4.19
CA HIS A 222 6.83 -8.97 4.77
C HIS A 222 6.19 -9.95 5.75
N LYS A 223 6.31 -9.69 7.03
CA LYS A 223 5.82 -10.54 8.11
C LYS A 223 4.29 -10.72 8.08
N SER A 224 3.57 -9.79 7.48
CA SER A 224 2.10 -9.78 7.42
C SER A 224 1.46 -9.94 8.80
N SER A 225 1.89 -9.10 9.74
CA SER A 225 1.49 -9.17 11.14
C SER A 225 -0.03 -9.24 11.31
N LYS A 226 -0.48 -10.09 12.25
CA LYS A 226 -1.90 -10.19 12.60
C LYS A 226 -2.31 -9.17 13.68
N GLN A 227 -1.35 -8.54 14.32
CA GLN A 227 -1.58 -7.55 15.36
C GLN A 227 -2.23 -6.29 14.78
N ALA A 228 -3.14 -5.69 15.50
CA ALA A 228 -3.87 -4.46 15.13
C ALA A 228 -4.57 -4.50 13.76
N ARG A 229 -4.92 -5.69 13.25
CA ARG A 229 -5.72 -5.82 12.01
C ARG A 229 -7.14 -5.31 12.24
N SER A 230 -7.64 -4.58 11.25
CA SER A 230 -9.03 -4.11 11.25
C SER A 230 -10.03 -5.28 11.36
N PRO A 231 -11.15 -5.10 12.08
CA PRO A 231 -12.23 -6.08 12.16
C PRO A 231 -12.76 -6.50 10.79
N LEU A 232 -13.36 -7.68 10.68
CA LEU A 232 -13.81 -8.24 9.40
C LEU A 232 -14.86 -7.40 8.67
N ASN A 233 -15.78 -6.78 9.41
CA ASN A 233 -16.75 -5.84 8.83
C ASN A 233 -16.08 -4.63 8.19
N VAL A 234 -15.07 -4.07 8.86
CA VAL A 234 -14.27 -2.96 8.33
C VAL A 234 -13.51 -3.40 7.07
N ARG A 235 -12.85 -4.56 7.11
CA ARG A 235 -12.11 -5.10 5.97
C ARG A 235 -13.00 -5.39 4.76
N ALA A 236 -14.20 -5.95 4.98
CA ALA A 236 -15.16 -6.20 3.91
C ALA A 236 -15.67 -4.89 3.31
N TYR A 237 -15.98 -3.89 4.17
CA TYR A 237 -16.34 -2.56 3.74
C TYR A 237 -15.25 -1.92 2.87
N MET A 238 -14.03 -1.89 3.38
CA MET A 238 -12.88 -1.29 2.71
C MET A 238 -12.65 -1.90 1.33
N MET A 239 -12.59 -3.23 1.26
CA MET A 239 -12.36 -3.96 0.02
C MET A 239 -13.38 -3.60 -1.06
N ILE A 240 -14.66 -3.54 -0.71
CA ILE A 240 -15.74 -3.29 -1.69
C ILE A 240 -15.83 -1.80 -2.05
N TYR A 241 -15.80 -0.92 -1.05
CA TYR A 241 -15.99 0.51 -1.24
C TYR A 241 -14.85 1.14 -2.03
N TYR A 242 -13.58 0.87 -1.64
CA TYR A 242 -12.41 1.47 -2.31
C TYR A 242 -12.19 0.95 -3.71
N HIS A 243 -12.44 -0.33 -3.92
CA HIS A 243 -12.45 -0.87 -5.28
C HIS A 243 -13.48 -0.15 -6.15
N GLY A 244 -14.70 0.06 -5.64
CA GLY A 244 -15.73 0.82 -6.33
C GLY A 244 -15.33 2.27 -6.59
N TYR A 245 -14.73 2.93 -5.60
CA TYR A 245 -14.21 4.29 -5.73
C TYR A 245 -13.14 4.36 -6.82
N PHE A 246 -12.12 3.49 -6.75
CA PHE A 246 -11.03 3.44 -7.73
C PHE A 246 -11.55 3.18 -9.14
N PHE A 247 -12.40 2.17 -9.32
CA PHE A 247 -13.01 1.87 -10.61
C PHE A 247 -13.76 3.09 -11.17
N ASN A 248 -14.62 3.71 -10.37
CA ASN A 248 -15.42 4.85 -10.81
C ASN A 248 -14.59 6.08 -11.16
N LYS A 249 -13.44 6.25 -10.53
CA LYS A 249 -12.58 7.41 -10.72
C LYS A 249 -11.61 7.25 -11.89
N TYR A 250 -11.06 6.05 -12.10
CA TYR A 250 -9.90 5.86 -12.98
C TYR A 250 -10.11 4.89 -14.14
N ILE A 251 -11.07 3.97 -14.05
CA ILE A 251 -11.25 2.97 -15.11
C ILE A 251 -12.24 3.50 -16.15
N GLU A 252 -11.83 3.41 -17.42
CA GLU A 252 -12.71 3.73 -18.56
C GLU A 252 -13.95 2.83 -18.51
N LYS A 253 -15.14 3.44 -18.59
CA LYS A 253 -16.42 2.74 -18.45
C LYS A 253 -16.88 2.11 -19.77
N SER A 254 -15.99 1.36 -20.41
CA SER A 254 -16.30 0.54 -21.57
C SER A 254 -17.22 -0.65 -21.21
N PHE A 255 -17.86 -1.26 -22.18
CA PHE A 255 -18.67 -2.47 -21.94
C PHE A 255 -17.86 -3.59 -21.27
N PRO A 256 -16.64 -3.96 -21.74
CA PRO A 256 -15.81 -4.99 -21.11
C PRO A 256 -15.47 -4.68 -19.64
N SER A 257 -15.13 -3.41 -19.32
CA SER A 257 -14.76 -3.04 -17.95
C SER A 257 -15.97 -3.10 -16.99
N ARG A 258 -17.17 -2.75 -17.48
CA ARG A 258 -18.40 -2.88 -16.67
C ARG A 258 -18.74 -4.35 -16.39
N VAL A 259 -18.60 -5.22 -17.40
CA VAL A 259 -18.78 -6.67 -17.21
C VAL A 259 -17.74 -7.20 -16.22
N ALA A 260 -16.47 -6.82 -16.37
CA ALA A 260 -15.40 -7.21 -15.46
C ALA A 260 -15.64 -6.73 -14.01
N LEU A 261 -16.19 -5.52 -13.82
CA LEU A 261 -16.58 -5.02 -12.51
C LEU A 261 -17.67 -5.90 -11.89
N ILE A 262 -18.76 -6.17 -12.63
CA ILE A 262 -19.88 -7.01 -12.12
C ILE A 262 -19.35 -8.41 -11.75
N TRP A 263 -18.49 -8.97 -12.61
CA TRP A 263 -17.89 -10.28 -12.39
C TRP A 263 -16.99 -10.31 -11.15
N SER A 264 -16.16 -9.29 -10.94
CA SER A 264 -15.33 -9.18 -9.73
C SER A 264 -16.16 -8.97 -8.47
N ARG A 265 -17.32 -8.28 -8.55
CA ARG A 265 -18.27 -8.15 -7.43
C ARG A 265 -18.83 -9.49 -6.99
N LEU A 266 -19.12 -10.39 -7.93
CA LEU A 266 -19.50 -11.76 -7.58
C LEU A 266 -18.38 -12.47 -6.79
N GLY A 267 -17.14 -12.35 -7.23
CA GLY A 267 -15.98 -12.89 -6.51
C GLY A 267 -15.80 -12.29 -5.10
N GLU A 268 -16.05 -10.98 -4.93
CA GLU A 268 -16.04 -10.33 -3.61
C GLU A 268 -17.14 -10.89 -2.69
N ILE A 269 -18.36 -11.06 -3.20
CA ILE A 269 -19.48 -11.65 -2.43
C ILE A 269 -19.12 -13.06 -1.99
N LEU A 270 -18.60 -13.90 -2.88
CA LEU A 270 -18.16 -15.26 -2.52
C LEU A 270 -17.04 -15.23 -1.45
N ARG A 271 -16.13 -14.27 -1.51
CA ARG A 271 -15.09 -14.07 -0.48
C ARG A 271 -15.70 -13.65 0.87
N VAL A 272 -16.68 -12.76 0.87
CA VAL A 272 -17.43 -12.36 2.08
C VAL A 272 -18.16 -13.56 2.68
N CYS A 273 -18.83 -14.38 1.87
CA CYS A 273 -19.48 -15.63 2.30
C CYS A 273 -18.46 -16.58 2.94
N HIS A 274 -17.29 -16.76 2.30
CA HIS A 274 -16.23 -17.61 2.85
C HIS A 274 -15.72 -17.09 4.20
N TRP A 275 -15.52 -15.78 4.36
CA TRP A 275 -15.12 -15.19 5.65
C TRP A 275 -16.19 -15.39 6.72
N ALA A 276 -17.46 -15.15 6.39
CA ALA A 276 -18.57 -15.33 7.32
C ALA A 276 -18.68 -16.79 7.80
N PHE A 277 -18.52 -17.74 6.89
CA PHE A 277 -18.54 -19.17 7.21
C PHE A 277 -17.34 -19.57 8.09
N LYS A 278 -16.12 -19.16 7.69
CA LYS A 278 -14.89 -19.49 8.41
C LYS A 278 -14.86 -18.97 9.83
N GLU A 279 -15.30 -17.73 10.03
CA GLU A 279 -15.28 -17.06 11.34
C GLU A 279 -16.61 -17.20 12.09
N GLN A 280 -17.58 -17.94 11.53
CA GLN A 280 -18.93 -18.13 12.08
C GLN A 280 -19.58 -16.80 12.52
N SER A 281 -19.46 -15.77 11.69
CA SER A 281 -19.86 -14.40 12.00
C SER A 281 -20.53 -13.72 10.82
N LEU A 282 -21.57 -12.93 11.07
CA LEU A 282 -22.26 -12.11 10.07
C LEU A 282 -21.59 -10.73 9.86
N GLU A 283 -20.55 -10.40 10.62
CA GLU A 283 -19.85 -9.12 10.50
C GLU A 283 -19.34 -8.79 9.08
N PRO A 284 -18.77 -9.75 8.31
CA PRO A 284 -18.37 -9.46 6.93
C PRO A 284 -19.54 -9.00 6.04
N PHE A 285 -20.73 -9.54 6.22
CA PHE A 285 -21.93 -9.11 5.48
C PHE A 285 -22.37 -7.70 5.86
N ARG A 286 -22.31 -7.34 7.15
CA ARG A 286 -22.60 -5.97 7.62
C ARG A 286 -21.67 -4.95 6.96
N GLY A 287 -20.38 -5.26 6.88
CA GLY A 287 -19.40 -4.42 6.20
C GLY A 287 -19.67 -4.27 4.70
N ALA A 288 -19.94 -5.39 4.02
CA ALA A 288 -20.28 -5.40 2.61
C ALA A 288 -21.54 -4.58 2.31
N PHE A 289 -22.59 -4.78 3.08
CA PHE A 289 -23.86 -4.04 2.95
C PHE A 289 -23.65 -2.52 3.09
N LYS A 290 -22.90 -2.12 4.13
CA LYS A 290 -22.56 -0.70 4.33
C LYS A 290 -21.77 -0.12 3.15
N ALA A 291 -20.84 -0.87 2.56
CA ALA A 291 -20.08 -0.44 1.39
C ALA A 291 -21.00 -0.20 0.18
N TYR A 292 -21.90 -1.12 -0.12
CA TYR A 292 -22.85 -0.93 -1.23
C TYR A 292 -23.80 0.23 -1.00
N GLN A 293 -24.27 0.46 0.23
CA GLN A 293 -25.09 1.64 0.55
C GLN A 293 -24.32 2.95 0.27
N HIS A 294 -23.03 3.02 0.62
CA HIS A 294 -22.23 4.21 0.36
C HIS A 294 -21.97 4.40 -1.13
N ILE A 295 -21.63 3.35 -1.87
CA ILE A 295 -21.44 3.41 -3.34
C ILE A 295 -22.72 3.96 -4.02
N LEU A 296 -23.89 3.51 -3.59
CA LEU A 296 -25.18 4.00 -4.14
C LEU A 296 -25.46 5.46 -3.77
N ARG A 297 -25.11 5.91 -2.57
CA ARG A 297 -25.24 7.32 -2.15
C ARG A 297 -24.34 8.23 -2.98
N ASP A 298 -23.08 7.83 -3.15
CA ASP A 298 -22.11 8.60 -3.93
C ASP A 298 -22.53 8.72 -5.40
N ALA A 299 -23.07 7.66 -5.99
CA ALA A 299 -23.63 7.69 -7.34
C ALA A 299 -24.80 8.67 -7.45
N LYS A 300 -25.73 8.67 -6.49
CA LYS A 300 -26.88 9.59 -6.48
C LYS A 300 -26.46 11.05 -6.27
N SER A 301 -25.44 11.32 -5.45
CA SER A 301 -24.95 12.69 -5.21
C SER A 301 -24.31 13.28 -6.47
N LYS A 302 -23.55 12.49 -7.22
CA LYS A 302 -22.96 12.91 -8.51
C LYS A 302 -24.04 13.27 -9.54
N CYS A 303 -25.05 12.41 -9.72
CA CYS A 303 -26.16 12.71 -10.64
C CYS A 303 -26.93 14.00 -10.26
N ARG A 304 -27.03 14.32 -8.97
CA ARG A 304 -27.68 15.57 -8.53
C ARG A 304 -26.85 16.82 -8.82
N ASN A 305 -25.52 16.71 -8.74
CA ASN A 305 -24.62 17.84 -9.01
C ASN A 305 -24.43 18.11 -10.50
N GLU A 306 -24.50 17.07 -11.35
CA GLU A 306 -24.45 17.19 -12.81
C GLU A 306 -25.75 17.75 -13.40
N ASN A 307 -26.88 17.67 -12.67
CA ASN A 307 -28.20 18.18 -13.09
C ASN A 307 -28.59 19.51 -12.41
N LYS A 308 -27.66 20.22 -11.76
CA LYS A 308 -27.90 21.60 -11.34
C LYS A 308 -27.54 22.54 -12.48
N PRO A 309 -28.46 23.41 -12.92
CA PRO A 309 -28.24 24.38 -14.00
C PRO A 309 -27.12 25.36 -13.69
#